data_47bc635333595378c337127a106033c3
#
_entry.id   47bc635333595378c337127a106033c3
#
_cell.length_a   1.000
_cell.length_b   1.000
_cell.length_c   1.000
_cell.angle_alpha   90.00
_cell.angle_beta   90.00
_cell.angle_gamma   90.00
#
_symmetry.space_group_name_H-M   'P 1'
#
loop_
_entity.id
_entity.type
_entity.pdbx_description
1 polymer ?
#
loop_
_entity_poly.entity_id
_entity_poly.type
_entity_poly.pdbx_seq_one_letter_code
_entity_poly.pdbx_strand_id
1 'polypeptide(L)'
;GLKSLRTDTYSGRMYQKLLAHHISVYSAHTNLDSADGGVNDVLARLLGLTDLKGLVPVAEDKLYKIAVYVPESHGDAVRQALADAGAGYIGNYSDCSFTAKGEGRFKAHEGTHPFIGEIGQVEKAAEERIETIVPESKLRQTVQAMLVAHPYEEPAYDLYPLKNAGHPFMMGRVGTWPTPEPAMDVLKKIKGLLHRDALSYAGDTDVIVRRVALLGGGGAGFIKLAKDAGAQLYLT
;
A
#
# COMPACT_ATOMS: atom_id res chain seq x y z
N GLY A 1 11.46 -19.49 6.23
CA GLY A 1 12.55 -19.62 5.24
C GLY A 1 13.06 -21.05 5.12
N LEU A 2 13.74 -21.36 4.00
CA LEU A 2 14.40 -22.64 3.74
C LEU A 2 15.51 -22.89 4.75
N LYS A 3 15.44 -24.05 5.45
CA LYS A 3 16.46 -24.44 6.44
C LYS A 3 17.51 -25.38 5.85
N SER A 4 17.23 -26.02 4.71
CA SER A 4 18.12 -27.04 4.11
C SER A 4 17.71 -27.33 2.66
N LEU A 5 18.69 -27.62 1.80
CA LEU A 5 18.54 -28.02 0.40
C LEU A 5 18.96 -29.49 0.17
N ARG A 6 18.61 -30.38 1.08
CA ARG A 6 18.96 -31.81 1.03
C ARG A 6 18.31 -32.48 -0.20
N THR A 7 19.09 -33.25 -0.95
CA THR A 7 18.63 -33.98 -2.15
C THR A 7 17.84 -35.25 -1.86
N ASP A 8 17.95 -35.78 -0.65
CA ASP A 8 17.24 -36.97 -0.19
C ASP A 8 15.77 -36.70 0.18
N THR A 9 15.35 -35.43 0.27
CA THR A 9 13.95 -35.04 0.55
C THR A 9 13.23 -34.62 -0.74
N TYR A 10 11.91 -34.81 -0.79
CA TYR A 10 11.07 -34.34 -1.90
C TYR A 10 11.21 -32.84 -2.11
N SER A 11 11.05 -32.05 -1.04
CA SER A 11 11.17 -30.58 -1.11
C SER A 11 12.56 -30.14 -1.58
N GLY A 12 13.62 -30.77 -1.10
CA GLY A 12 14.97 -30.43 -1.51
C GLY A 12 15.22 -30.69 -3.00
N ARG A 13 14.72 -31.81 -3.54
CA ARG A 13 14.78 -32.09 -4.99
C ARG A 13 13.97 -31.08 -5.81
N MET A 14 12.81 -30.67 -5.31
CA MET A 14 11.99 -29.63 -5.97
C MET A 14 12.74 -28.30 -6.02
N TYR A 15 13.32 -27.85 -4.91
CA TYR A 15 14.09 -26.60 -4.87
C TYR A 15 15.32 -26.65 -5.79
N GLN A 16 16.01 -27.79 -5.87
CA GLN A 16 17.13 -27.94 -6.80
C GLN A 16 16.69 -27.79 -8.26
N LYS A 17 15.54 -28.39 -8.63
CA LYS A 17 14.99 -28.21 -9.98
C LYS A 17 14.65 -26.75 -10.28
N LEU A 18 14.01 -26.04 -9.33
CA LEU A 18 13.68 -24.63 -9.49
C LEU A 18 14.94 -23.79 -9.69
N LEU A 19 15.99 -24.02 -8.89
CA LEU A 19 17.27 -23.32 -9.01
C LEU A 19 17.98 -23.63 -10.32
N ALA A 20 18.04 -24.91 -10.72
CA ALA A 20 18.70 -25.33 -11.96
C ALA A 20 18.04 -24.77 -13.22
N HIS A 21 16.74 -24.48 -13.16
CA HIS A 21 15.97 -23.89 -14.27
C HIS A 21 15.71 -22.39 -14.11
N HIS A 22 16.36 -21.72 -13.15
CA HIS A 22 16.18 -20.29 -12.87
C HIS A 22 14.71 -19.88 -12.66
N ILE A 23 13.91 -20.75 -12.03
CA ILE A 23 12.48 -20.50 -11.75
C ILE A 23 12.35 -19.83 -10.39
N SER A 24 11.82 -18.60 -10.39
CA SER A 24 11.44 -17.91 -9.17
C SER A 24 10.02 -18.31 -8.76
N VAL A 25 9.81 -18.54 -7.47
CA VAL A 25 8.49 -18.85 -6.90
C VAL A 25 8.09 -17.76 -5.92
N TYR A 26 6.96 -17.14 -6.18
CA TYR A 26 6.31 -16.20 -5.27
C TYR A 26 4.94 -16.75 -4.86
N SER A 27 4.67 -16.79 -3.56
CA SER A 27 3.37 -17.23 -3.02
C SER A 27 2.72 -16.06 -2.27
N ALA A 28 1.71 -15.45 -2.90
CA ALA A 28 0.88 -14.47 -2.23
C ALA A 28 -0.02 -15.18 -1.21
N HIS A 29 -0.10 -14.62 0.00
CA HIS A 29 -0.91 -15.17 1.10
C HIS A 29 -1.75 -14.03 1.72
N THR A 30 -1.59 -13.73 2.98
CA THR A 30 -2.34 -12.67 3.67
C THR A 30 -2.15 -11.27 3.10
N ASN A 31 -1.06 -11.02 2.40
CA ASN A 31 -0.85 -9.78 1.64
C ASN A 31 -1.89 -9.59 0.52
N LEU A 32 -2.35 -10.68 -0.12
CA LEU A 32 -3.40 -10.62 -1.13
C LEU A 32 -4.80 -10.50 -0.48
N ASP A 33 -4.98 -11.04 0.72
CA ASP A 33 -6.23 -10.90 1.48
C ASP A 33 -6.46 -9.46 1.96
N SER A 34 -5.38 -8.71 2.23
CA SER A 34 -5.44 -7.33 2.72
C SER A 34 -5.27 -6.27 1.62
N ALA A 35 -4.86 -6.65 0.42
CA ALA A 35 -4.67 -5.72 -0.69
C ALA A 35 -6.00 -5.14 -1.17
N ASP A 36 -5.97 -3.87 -1.59
CA ASP A 36 -7.09 -3.28 -2.33
C ASP A 36 -7.26 -3.99 -3.67
N GLY A 37 -8.50 -4.33 -4.01
CA GLY A 37 -8.81 -5.15 -5.17
C GLY A 37 -8.44 -6.64 -5.02
N GLY A 38 -7.94 -7.06 -3.86
CA GLY A 38 -7.56 -8.43 -3.55
C GLY A 38 -8.76 -9.37 -3.37
N VAL A 39 -8.50 -10.56 -2.80
CA VAL A 39 -9.48 -11.66 -2.70
C VAL A 39 -10.78 -11.22 -2.04
N ASN A 40 -10.72 -10.47 -0.95
CA ASN A 40 -11.89 -10.05 -0.21
C ASN A 40 -12.73 -9.01 -0.98
N ASP A 41 -12.12 -8.14 -1.76
CA ASP A 41 -12.84 -7.20 -2.64
C ASP A 41 -13.50 -7.92 -3.82
N VAL A 42 -12.81 -8.90 -4.41
CA VAL A 42 -13.39 -9.74 -5.48
C VAL A 42 -14.60 -10.50 -4.96
N LEU A 43 -14.49 -11.12 -3.79
CA LEU A 43 -15.57 -11.86 -3.17
C LEU A 43 -16.75 -10.95 -2.82
N ALA A 44 -16.51 -9.78 -2.25
CA ALA A 44 -17.55 -8.80 -1.93
C ALA A 44 -18.31 -8.35 -3.20
N ARG A 45 -17.60 -8.07 -4.29
CA ARG A 45 -18.20 -7.73 -5.58
C ARG A 45 -18.99 -8.88 -6.19
N LEU A 46 -18.48 -10.12 -6.11
CA LEU A 46 -19.18 -11.32 -6.58
C LEU A 46 -20.51 -11.50 -5.86
N LEU A 47 -20.55 -11.20 -4.57
CA LEU A 47 -21.77 -11.24 -3.76
C LEU A 47 -22.67 -10.02 -3.96
N GLY A 48 -22.28 -9.05 -4.78
CA GLY A 48 -23.05 -7.84 -5.03
C GLY A 48 -23.15 -6.89 -3.84
N LEU A 49 -22.23 -6.96 -2.87
CA LEU A 49 -22.25 -6.08 -1.71
C LEU A 49 -21.95 -4.63 -2.10
N THR A 50 -22.70 -3.71 -1.50
CA THR A 50 -22.50 -2.25 -1.62
C THR A 50 -21.98 -1.66 -0.32
N ASP A 51 -21.62 -0.36 -0.33
CA ASP A 51 -21.12 0.38 0.85
C ASP A 51 -19.98 -0.34 1.58
N LEU A 52 -19.04 -0.87 0.80
CA LEU A 52 -17.95 -1.70 1.29
C LEU A 52 -17.03 -0.91 2.24
N LYS A 53 -16.71 -1.53 3.37
CA LYS A 53 -15.71 -1.07 4.32
C LYS A 53 -14.77 -2.21 4.68
N GLY A 54 -13.55 -1.90 5.05
CA GLY A 54 -12.63 -2.88 5.61
C GLY A 54 -13.12 -3.40 6.96
N LEU A 55 -12.87 -4.68 7.24
CA LEU A 55 -13.29 -5.30 8.50
C LEU A 55 -12.25 -5.14 9.61
N VAL A 56 -10.97 -5.39 9.30
CA VAL A 56 -9.86 -5.38 10.28
C VAL A 56 -8.65 -4.65 9.69
N PRO A 57 -8.15 -3.57 10.33
CA PRO A 57 -6.88 -2.99 9.92
C PRO A 57 -5.73 -3.92 10.31
N VAL A 58 -4.83 -4.20 9.37
CA VAL A 58 -3.68 -5.10 9.57
C VAL A 58 -2.34 -4.40 9.35
N ALA A 59 -2.31 -3.34 8.58
CA ALA A 59 -1.14 -2.52 8.32
C ALA A 59 -1.59 -1.12 7.87
N GLU A 60 -0.64 -0.24 7.73
CA GLU A 60 -0.84 1.13 7.25
C GLU A 60 0.31 1.49 6.32
N ASP A 61 0.01 2.08 5.18
CA ASP A 61 0.99 2.74 4.32
C ASP A 61 1.27 4.12 4.88
N LYS A 62 2.25 4.22 5.76
CA LYS A 62 2.58 5.44 6.51
C LYS A 62 2.97 6.58 5.57
N LEU A 63 2.78 7.79 6.05
CA LEU A 63 3.14 8.99 5.30
C LEU A 63 4.49 9.56 5.76
N TYR A 64 5.25 10.03 4.78
CA TYR A 64 6.47 10.79 4.96
C TYR A 64 6.33 12.18 4.32
N LYS A 65 7.04 13.15 4.85
CA LYS A 65 7.31 14.41 4.17
C LYS A 65 8.71 14.33 3.58
N ILE A 66 8.83 14.66 2.31
CA ILE A 66 10.11 14.95 1.65
C ILE A 66 10.29 16.47 1.67
N ALA A 67 11.42 16.93 2.15
CA ALA A 67 11.88 18.31 1.97
C ALA A 67 13.18 18.24 1.16
N VAL A 68 13.26 18.91 0.02
CA VAL A 68 14.43 18.97 -0.84
C VAL A 68 14.81 20.43 -1.08
N TYR A 69 16.11 20.69 -1.13
CA TYR A 69 16.68 22.02 -1.37
C TYR A 69 17.30 22.03 -2.76
N VAL A 70 16.79 22.88 -3.66
CA VAL A 70 17.12 22.85 -5.08
C VAL A 70 17.34 24.27 -5.61
N PRO A 71 18.31 24.52 -6.51
CA PRO A 71 18.44 25.82 -7.19
C PRO A 71 17.12 26.22 -7.87
N GLU A 72 16.74 27.51 -7.77
CA GLU A 72 15.49 28.03 -8.34
C GLU A 72 15.30 27.63 -9.81
N SER A 73 16.39 27.51 -10.58
CA SER A 73 16.37 27.10 -12.00
C SER A 73 15.88 25.68 -12.24
N HIS A 74 15.85 24.81 -11.22
CA HIS A 74 15.47 23.39 -11.32
C HIS A 74 14.27 23.02 -10.44
N GLY A 75 13.67 23.98 -9.74
CA GLY A 75 12.55 23.75 -8.84
C GLY A 75 11.36 23.06 -9.52
N ASP A 76 10.98 23.51 -10.71
CA ASP A 76 9.85 22.93 -11.47
C ASP A 76 10.13 21.47 -11.91
N ALA A 77 11.35 21.18 -12.37
CA ALA A 77 11.74 19.84 -12.78
C ALA A 77 11.71 18.85 -11.60
N VAL A 78 12.20 19.27 -10.44
CA VAL A 78 12.18 18.45 -9.21
C VAL A 78 10.76 18.26 -8.70
N ARG A 79 9.91 19.29 -8.70
CA ARG A 79 8.48 19.16 -8.34
C ARG A 79 7.76 18.14 -9.22
N GLN A 80 7.95 18.26 -10.53
CA GLN A 80 7.34 17.34 -11.49
C GLN A 80 7.81 15.89 -11.26
N ALA A 81 9.10 15.68 -11.07
CA ALA A 81 9.66 14.35 -10.81
C ALA A 81 9.10 13.72 -9.51
N LEU A 82 8.91 14.51 -8.45
CA LEU A 82 8.29 14.07 -7.20
C LEU A 82 6.83 13.66 -7.43
N ALA A 83 6.05 14.48 -8.16
CA ALA A 83 4.65 14.23 -8.46
C ALA A 83 4.46 12.98 -9.33
N ASP A 84 5.22 12.86 -10.43
CA ASP A 84 5.17 11.71 -11.35
C ASP A 84 5.52 10.39 -10.66
N ALA A 85 6.42 10.45 -9.66
CA ALA A 85 6.78 9.30 -8.83
C ALA A 85 5.73 8.96 -7.76
N GLY A 86 4.66 9.78 -7.62
CA GLY A 86 3.50 9.54 -6.78
C GLY A 86 3.50 10.22 -5.42
N ALA A 87 4.29 11.29 -5.25
CA ALA A 87 4.15 12.20 -4.12
C ALA A 87 3.02 13.22 -4.34
N GLY A 88 2.61 13.91 -3.26
CA GLY A 88 1.69 15.04 -3.34
C GLY A 88 0.21 14.69 -3.45
N TYR A 89 -0.21 13.49 -3.06
CA TYR A 89 -1.64 13.15 -3.00
C TYR A 89 -2.23 13.47 -1.63
N ILE A 90 -3.27 14.31 -1.61
CA ILE A 90 -4.05 14.68 -0.41
C ILE A 90 -5.53 14.59 -0.76
N GLY A 91 -6.21 13.54 -0.34
CA GLY A 91 -7.59 13.26 -0.74
C GLY A 91 -7.71 13.14 -2.27
N ASN A 92 -8.54 13.97 -2.88
CA ASN A 92 -8.74 14.01 -4.33
C ASN A 92 -7.84 15.04 -5.05
N TYR A 93 -6.81 15.56 -4.38
CA TYR A 93 -5.85 16.50 -4.99
C TYR A 93 -4.52 15.77 -5.24
N SER A 94 -3.92 16.03 -6.39
CA SER A 94 -2.56 15.61 -6.77
C SER A 94 -1.60 16.80 -6.79
N ASP A 95 -0.32 16.53 -6.96
CA ASP A 95 0.75 17.52 -7.16
C ASP A 95 0.87 18.54 -6.00
N CYS A 96 0.31 18.20 -4.83
CA CYS A 96 0.34 19.06 -3.66
C CYS A 96 1.78 19.20 -3.15
N SER A 97 2.30 20.41 -3.19
CA SER A 97 3.61 20.77 -2.66
C SER A 97 3.59 22.17 -2.06
N PHE A 98 4.55 22.45 -1.22
CA PHE A 98 4.79 23.77 -0.70
C PHE A 98 6.24 24.17 -1.00
N THR A 99 6.45 25.42 -1.46
CA THR A 99 7.77 25.92 -1.78
C THR A 99 8.06 27.18 -0.97
N ALA A 100 9.25 27.23 -0.38
CA ALA A 100 9.80 28.42 0.27
C ALA A 100 11.16 28.75 -0.34
N LYS A 101 11.40 30.01 -0.68
CA LYS A 101 12.69 30.51 -1.18
C LYS A 101 13.65 30.76 -0.02
N GLY A 102 14.92 30.48 -0.24
CA GLY A 102 15.95 30.64 0.75
C GLY A 102 17.36 30.74 0.15
N GLU A 103 18.35 30.74 1.00
CA GLU A 103 19.76 30.74 0.65
C GLU A 103 20.42 29.47 1.19
N GLY A 104 20.82 28.56 0.30
CA GLY A 104 21.67 27.40 0.61
C GLY A 104 23.11 27.82 0.74
N ARG A 105 23.88 27.13 1.59
CA ARG A 105 25.33 27.36 1.75
C ARG A 105 26.05 26.03 1.80
N PHE A 106 27.13 25.91 1.03
CA PHE A 106 27.98 24.74 1.01
C PHE A 106 29.40 25.09 0.64
N LYS A 107 30.31 24.17 0.86
CA LYS A 107 31.72 24.28 0.43
C LYS A 107 32.11 23.00 -0.26
N ALA A 108 32.43 23.10 -1.55
CA ALA A 108 32.95 22.00 -2.33
C ALA A 108 34.40 21.67 -1.94
N HIS A 109 34.76 20.40 -1.86
CA HIS A 109 36.08 19.88 -1.57
C HIS A 109 36.72 19.22 -2.79
N GLU A 110 38.03 18.93 -2.74
CA GLU A 110 38.74 18.20 -3.80
C GLU A 110 38.02 16.84 -4.13
N GLY A 111 37.89 16.56 -5.40
CA GLY A 111 37.20 15.34 -5.89
C GLY A 111 35.70 15.53 -6.17
N THR A 112 35.13 16.71 -5.91
CA THR A 112 33.72 17.01 -6.28
C THR A 112 33.65 17.81 -7.58
N HIS A 113 32.47 17.77 -8.24
CA HIS A 113 32.19 18.54 -9.45
C HIS A 113 30.92 19.41 -9.20
N PRO A 114 31.08 20.53 -8.46
CA PRO A 114 29.93 21.32 -8.06
C PRO A 114 29.21 21.94 -9.27
N PHE A 115 27.89 21.85 -9.29
CA PHE A 115 27.06 22.52 -10.30
C PHE A 115 27.13 24.06 -10.19
N ILE A 116 27.27 24.57 -8.97
CA ILE A 116 27.45 26.01 -8.65
C ILE A 116 28.67 26.15 -7.73
N GLY A 117 29.46 27.20 -7.94
CA GLY A 117 30.56 27.56 -7.05
C GLY A 117 31.89 26.89 -7.39
N GLU A 118 32.93 27.19 -6.58
CA GLU A 118 34.31 26.75 -6.76
C GLU A 118 34.80 25.90 -5.58
N ILE A 119 35.72 24.98 -5.86
CA ILE A 119 36.36 24.14 -4.84
C ILE A 119 37.08 25.02 -3.81
N GLY A 120 36.88 24.74 -2.52
CA GLY A 120 37.55 25.40 -1.42
C GLY A 120 36.91 26.71 -0.94
N GLN A 121 35.92 27.24 -1.64
CA GLN A 121 35.16 28.44 -1.25
C GLN A 121 33.79 28.10 -0.67
N VAL A 122 33.26 28.96 0.22
CA VAL A 122 31.88 28.84 0.69
C VAL A 122 30.98 29.53 -0.32
N GLU A 123 30.14 28.75 -0.98
CA GLU A 123 29.15 29.22 -1.95
C GLU A 123 27.84 29.56 -1.27
N LYS A 124 27.08 30.49 -1.85
CA LYS A 124 25.74 30.90 -1.48
C LYS A 124 24.85 30.77 -2.72
N ALA A 125 23.92 29.87 -2.68
CA ALA A 125 22.99 29.60 -3.77
C ALA A 125 21.57 30.04 -3.42
N ALA A 126 20.89 30.70 -4.36
CA ALA A 126 19.45 30.93 -4.26
C ALA A 126 18.74 29.62 -4.50
N GLU A 127 18.05 29.12 -3.49
CA GLU A 127 17.39 27.81 -3.51
C GLU A 127 15.93 27.89 -3.13
N GLU A 128 15.17 26.93 -3.64
CA GLU A 128 13.82 26.60 -3.19
C GLU A 128 13.88 25.40 -2.25
N ARG A 129 13.24 25.52 -1.10
CA ARG A 129 12.86 24.36 -0.29
C ARG A 129 11.49 23.88 -0.73
N ILE A 130 11.44 22.71 -1.35
CA ILE A 130 10.20 22.08 -1.81
C ILE A 130 9.82 21.00 -0.82
N GLU A 131 8.59 21.05 -0.31
CA GLU A 131 8.03 20.06 0.60
C GLU A 131 6.81 19.39 -0.03
N THR A 132 6.75 18.07 0.06
CA THR A 132 5.57 17.28 -0.32
C THR A 132 5.41 16.05 0.56
N ILE A 133 4.23 15.41 0.52
CA ILE A 133 3.98 14.14 1.22
C ILE A 133 4.08 12.96 0.26
N VAL A 134 4.50 11.82 0.79
CA VAL A 134 4.62 10.58 0.03
C VAL A 134 4.30 9.38 0.92
N PRO A 135 3.53 8.38 0.44
CA PRO A 135 3.34 7.13 1.17
C PRO A 135 4.64 6.30 1.20
N GLU A 136 4.85 5.56 2.28
CA GLU A 136 6.04 4.73 2.50
C GLU A 136 6.30 3.77 1.33
N SER A 137 5.24 3.18 0.78
CA SER A 137 5.31 2.27 -0.36
C SER A 137 5.92 2.89 -1.62
N LYS A 138 5.84 4.21 -1.77
CA LYS A 138 6.40 4.96 -2.91
C LYS A 138 7.67 5.75 -2.59
N LEU A 139 8.08 5.79 -1.31
CA LEU A 139 9.16 6.64 -0.84
C LEU A 139 10.47 6.42 -1.63
N ARG A 140 10.87 5.16 -1.82
CA ARG A 140 12.11 4.82 -2.52
C ARG A 140 12.13 5.31 -3.97
N GLN A 141 11.05 5.05 -4.73
CA GLN A 141 10.97 5.47 -6.13
C GLN A 141 10.92 7.00 -6.26
N THR A 142 10.23 7.68 -5.33
CA THR A 142 10.12 9.13 -5.31
C THR A 142 11.46 9.81 -5.01
N VAL A 143 12.21 9.31 -4.01
CA VAL A 143 13.57 9.78 -3.74
C VAL A 143 14.47 9.56 -4.97
N GLN A 144 14.41 8.40 -5.60
CA GLN A 144 15.22 8.14 -6.79
C GLN A 144 14.88 9.08 -7.96
N ALA A 145 13.61 9.35 -8.22
CA ALA A 145 13.18 10.29 -9.25
C ALA A 145 13.66 11.73 -8.96
N MET A 146 13.55 12.14 -7.71
CA MET A 146 14.05 13.42 -7.22
C MET A 146 15.57 13.56 -7.47
N LEU A 147 16.36 12.54 -7.08
CA LEU A 147 17.82 12.55 -7.25
C LEU A 147 18.24 12.64 -8.73
N VAL A 148 17.49 11.98 -9.64
CA VAL A 148 17.74 12.05 -11.09
C VAL A 148 17.44 13.44 -11.66
N ALA A 149 16.40 14.12 -11.15
CA ALA A 149 16.00 15.44 -11.63
C ALA A 149 16.82 16.59 -11.03
N HIS A 150 17.54 16.31 -9.94
CA HIS A 150 18.32 17.33 -9.22
C HIS A 150 19.65 17.61 -9.92
N PRO A 151 20.09 18.88 -10.07
CA PRO A 151 21.33 19.22 -10.77
C PRO A 151 22.59 18.96 -9.95
N TYR A 152 22.49 18.85 -8.61
CA TYR A 152 23.63 18.58 -7.75
C TYR A 152 24.00 17.10 -7.76
N GLU A 153 25.29 16.78 -7.68
CA GLU A 153 25.76 15.40 -7.52
C GLU A 153 25.36 14.80 -6.16
N GLU A 154 25.29 15.63 -5.11
CA GLU A 154 24.82 15.26 -3.78
C GLU A 154 23.77 16.27 -3.27
N PRO A 155 22.50 16.08 -3.60
CA PRO A 155 21.43 16.97 -3.14
C PRO A 155 21.17 16.86 -1.63
N ALA A 156 20.91 17.99 -0.99
CA ALA A 156 20.39 18.02 0.37
C ALA A 156 18.88 17.74 0.36
N TYR A 157 18.43 16.75 1.11
CA TYR A 157 17.02 16.46 1.33
C TYR A 157 16.79 15.77 2.68
N ASP A 158 15.61 15.92 3.21
CA ASP A 158 15.18 15.33 4.48
C ASP A 158 13.92 14.49 4.31
N LEU A 159 13.83 13.39 5.06
CA LEU A 159 12.65 12.53 5.14
C LEU A 159 12.09 12.55 6.56
N TYR A 160 10.90 13.11 6.73
CA TYR A 160 10.24 13.19 8.03
C TYR A 160 9.08 12.20 8.10
N PRO A 161 9.08 11.21 9.01
CA PRO A 161 7.90 10.38 9.24
C PRO A 161 6.78 11.25 9.84
N LEU A 162 5.57 11.15 9.28
CA LEU A 162 4.42 11.91 9.71
C LEU A 162 3.54 11.11 10.69
N LYS A 163 2.84 11.83 11.56
CA LYS A 163 1.79 11.27 12.42
C LYS A 163 0.39 11.28 11.77
N ASN A 164 0.28 11.86 10.59
CA ASN A 164 -0.93 11.81 9.80
C ASN A 164 -1.24 10.35 9.44
N ALA A 165 -2.52 9.98 9.54
CA ALA A 165 -2.95 8.65 9.15
C ALA A 165 -2.67 8.41 7.66
N GLY A 166 -2.03 7.30 7.37
CA GLY A 166 -1.80 6.83 6.02
C GLY A 166 -2.97 5.97 5.50
N HIS A 167 -2.75 5.27 4.40
CA HIS A 167 -3.75 4.36 3.86
C HIS A 167 -3.78 3.04 4.65
N PRO A 168 -4.91 2.67 5.28
CA PRO A 168 -4.99 1.42 6.02
C PRO A 168 -5.19 0.23 5.09
N PHE A 169 -4.36 -0.79 5.21
CA PHE A 169 -4.61 -2.09 4.60
C PHE A 169 -5.56 -2.90 5.49
N MET A 170 -6.67 -3.35 4.91
CA MET A 170 -7.78 -3.95 5.65
C MET A 170 -7.97 -5.42 5.26
N MET A 171 -7.93 -6.32 6.22
CA MET A 171 -8.30 -7.72 6.02
C MET A 171 -9.82 -7.89 6.15
N GLY A 172 -10.42 -8.64 5.22
CA GLY A 172 -11.87 -8.81 5.14
C GLY A 172 -12.62 -7.54 4.72
N ARG A 173 -13.89 -7.73 4.44
CA ARG A 173 -14.80 -6.63 4.07
C ARG A 173 -16.12 -6.77 4.80
N VAL A 174 -16.81 -5.66 4.99
CA VAL A 174 -18.21 -5.62 5.43
C VAL A 174 -18.97 -4.70 4.49
N GLY A 175 -20.16 -5.11 4.08
CA GLY A 175 -20.98 -4.34 3.16
C GLY A 175 -22.46 -4.60 3.33
N THR A 176 -23.27 -3.86 2.59
CA THR A 176 -24.73 -3.96 2.56
C THR A 176 -25.12 -5.05 1.56
N TRP A 177 -25.99 -5.98 1.98
CA TRP A 177 -26.60 -6.96 1.10
C TRP A 177 -27.67 -6.27 0.23
N PRO A 178 -27.74 -6.57 -1.08
CA PRO A 178 -28.58 -5.79 -2.01
C PRO A 178 -30.06 -5.72 -1.63
N THR A 179 -30.62 -6.84 -1.16
CA THR A 179 -32.03 -6.91 -0.77
C THR A 179 -32.15 -7.63 0.57
N PRO A 180 -32.69 -7.00 1.62
CA PRO A 180 -32.88 -7.64 2.91
C PRO A 180 -33.74 -8.89 2.78
N GLU A 181 -33.24 -10.05 3.22
CA GLU A 181 -33.92 -11.34 3.14
C GLU A 181 -33.46 -12.29 4.25
N PRO A 182 -34.20 -13.40 4.51
CA PRO A 182 -33.79 -14.40 5.50
C PRO A 182 -32.41 -14.99 5.21
N ALA A 183 -31.64 -15.26 6.26
CA ALA A 183 -30.26 -15.77 6.14
C ALA A 183 -30.21 -17.09 5.32
N MET A 184 -31.22 -17.96 5.42
CA MET A 184 -31.28 -19.17 4.63
C MET A 184 -31.29 -18.88 3.12
N ASP A 185 -32.00 -17.86 2.67
CA ASP A 185 -32.06 -17.52 1.25
C ASP A 185 -30.77 -16.87 0.77
N VAL A 186 -30.16 -16.03 1.61
CA VAL A 186 -28.80 -15.49 1.37
C VAL A 186 -27.79 -16.63 1.23
N LEU A 187 -27.81 -17.63 2.13
CA LEU A 187 -26.91 -18.79 2.08
C LEU A 187 -27.07 -19.60 0.79
N LYS A 188 -28.33 -19.83 0.33
CA LYS A 188 -28.60 -20.51 -0.96
C LYS A 188 -28.00 -19.73 -2.14
N LYS A 189 -28.16 -18.39 -2.15
CA LYS A 189 -27.58 -17.53 -3.18
C LYS A 189 -26.05 -17.57 -3.16
N ILE A 190 -25.42 -17.43 -1.99
CA ILE A 190 -23.97 -17.54 -1.82
C ILE A 190 -23.47 -18.89 -2.33
N LYS A 191 -24.14 -19.99 -1.95
CA LYS A 191 -23.80 -21.32 -2.41
C LYS A 191 -23.79 -21.41 -3.95
N GLY A 192 -24.81 -20.85 -4.61
CA GLY A 192 -24.91 -20.81 -6.06
C GLY A 192 -23.83 -19.98 -6.71
N LEU A 193 -23.59 -18.77 -6.23
CA LEU A 193 -22.56 -17.84 -6.73
C LEU A 193 -21.15 -18.41 -6.61
N LEU A 194 -20.88 -19.16 -5.54
CA LEU A 194 -19.58 -19.78 -5.30
C LEU A 194 -19.44 -21.17 -5.95
N HIS A 195 -20.44 -21.64 -6.68
CA HIS A 195 -20.49 -22.97 -7.33
C HIS A 195 -20.12 -24.11 -6.35
N ARG A 196 -20.73 -24.11 -5.15
CA ARG A 196 -20.48 -25.13 -4.12
C ARG A 196 -21.65 -26.11 -4.00
N ASP A 197 -21.34 -27.40 -3.81
CA ASP A 197 -22.36 -28.42 -3.59
C ASP A 197 -22.89 -28.41 -2.15
N ALA A 198 -22.08 -27.97 -1.21
CA ALA A 198 -22.43 -27.87 0.21
C ALA A 198 -21.89 -26.58 0.81
N LEU A 199 -22.56 -26.08 1.84
CA LEU A 199 -22.15 -24.96 2.68
C LEU A 199 -22.54 -25.27 4.12
N SER A 200 -21.58 -25.15 5.05
CA SER A 200 -21.84 -25.30 6.48
C SER A 200 -22.17 -23.96 7.10
N TYR A 201 -23.11 -23.95 8.02
CA TYR A 201 -23.48 -22.74 8.74
C TYR A 201 -23.76 -23.01 10.21
N ALA A 202 -23.71 -21.96 11.02
CA ALA A 202 -24.12 -21.98 12.41
C ALA A 202 -24.88 -20.69 12.74
N GLY A 203 -26.00 -20.81 13.45
CA GLY A 203 -26.84 -19.68 13.85
C GLY A 203 -28.28 -19.79 13.35
N ASP A 204 -29.05 -18.73 13.65
CA ASP A 204 -30.45 -18.62 13.26
C ASP A 204 -30.57 -18.24 11.78
N THR A 205 -31.35 -19.02 11.03
CA THR A 205 -31.53 -18.85 9.60
C THR A 205 -32.68 -17.94 9.20
N ASP A 206 -33.53 -17.55 10.16
CA ASP A 206 -34.68 -16.67 9.92
C ASP A 206 -34.32 -15.19 10.10
N VAL A 207 -33.12 -14.91 10.60
CA VAL A 207 -32.60 -13.54 10.74
C VAL A 207 -32.58 -12.86 9.37
N ILE A 208 -33.10 -11.64 9.30
CA ILE A 208 -33.05 -10.83 8.08
C ILE A 208 -31.64 -10.24 7.92
N VAL A 209 -30.97 -10.65 6.85
CA VAL A 209 -29.62 -10.18 6.50
C VAL A 209 -29.72 -8.86 5.74
N ARG A 210 -29.09 -7.84 6.29
CA ARG A 210 -28.91 -6.49 5.70
C ARG A 210 -27.45 -6.19 5.47
N ARG A 211 -26.58 -6.72 6.34
CA ARG A 211 -25.13 -6.56 6.29
C ARG A 211 -24.44 -7.92 6.33
N VAL A 212 -23.47 -8.06 5.46
CA VAL A 212 -22.59 -9.23 5.38
C VAL A 212 -21.16 -8.79 5.63
N ALA A 213 -20.48 -9.48 6.54
CA ALA A 213 -19.04 -9.43 6.65
C ALA A 213 -18.44 -10.67 6.00
N LEU A 214 -17.25 -10.53 5.42
CA LEU A 214 -16.54 -11.65 4.82
C LEU A 214 -15.03 -11.55 5.02
N LEU A 215 -14.39 -12.70 5.09
CA LEU A 215 -12.95 -12.85 5.13
C LEU A 215 -12.57 -14.21 4.53
N GLY A 216 -11.86 -14.18 3.40
CA GLY A 216 -11.37 -15.41 2.76
C GLY A 216 -10.32 -16.12 3.62
N GLY A 217 -10.35 -17.45 3.63
CA GLY A 217 -9.46 -18.28 4.43
C GLY A 217 -9.94 -18.49 5.87
N GLY A 218 -9.05 -18.69 6.82
CA GLY A 218 -9.36 -19.03 8.22
C GLY A 218 -9.81 -17.82 9.04
N GLY A 219 -11.06 -17.42 8.93
CA GLY A 219 -11.60 -16.21 9.55
C GLY A 219 -12.29 -16.38 10.90
N ALA A 220 -12.32 -17.58 11.50
CA ALA A 220 -13.08 -17.84 12.73
C ALA A 220 -12.75 -16.89 13.90
N GLY A 221 -11.51 -16.42 14.02
CA GLY A 221 -11.08 -15.47 15.05
C GLY A 221 -11.71 -14.07 14.91
N PHE A 222 -12.35 -13.74 13.80
CA PHE A 222 -12.88 -12.41 13.50
C PHE A 222 -14.41 -12.30 13.63
N ILE A 223 -15.09 -13.36 14.08
CA ILE A 223 -16.57 -13.40 14.26
C ILE A 223 -17.05 -12.22 15.14
N LYS A 224 -16.34 -11.94 16.25
CA LYS A 224 -16.71 -10.82 17.13
C LYS A 224 -16.64 -9.49 16.39
N LEU A 225 -15.61 -9.24 15.61
CA LEU A 225 -15.44 -8.00 14.85
C LEU A 225 -16.51 -7.87 13.75
N ALA A 226 -16.87 -8.96 13.09
CA ALA A 226 -17.98 -8.98 12.14
C ALA A 226 -19.30 -8.59 12.81
N LYS A 227 -19.58 -9.13 14.00
CA LYS A 227 -20.75 -8.75 14.81
C LYS A 227 -20.71 -7.29 15.24
N ASP A 228 -19.57 -6.83 15.74
CA ASP A 228 -19.39 -5.42 16.18
C ASP A 228 -19.53 -4.43 14.99
N ALA A 229 -19.20 -4.87 13.77
CA ALA A 229 -19.46 -4.12 12.53
C ALA A 229 -20.92 -4.15 12.07
N GLY A 230 -21.81 -4.80 12.82
CA GLY A 230 -23.26 -4.87 12.57
C GLY A 230 -23.67 -5.89 11.50
N ALA A 231 -22.82 -6.85 11.16
CA ALA A 231 -23.16 -7.91 10.23
C ALA A 231 -24.09 -8.95 10.87
N GLN A 232 -25.13 -9.37 10.13
CA GLN A 232 -26.00 -10.49 10.49
C GLN A 232 -25.47 -11.81 9.95
N LEU A 233 -24.66 -11.77 8.88
CA LEU A 233 -24.00 -12.92 8.30
C LEU A 233 -22.51 -12.68 8.20
N TYR A 234 -21.71 -13.67 8.59
CA TYR A 234 -20.26 -13.66 8.41
C TYR A 234 -19.83 -14.87 7.58
N LEU A 235 -19.19 -14.61 6.44
CA LEU A 235 -18.67 -15.63 5.53
C LEU A 235 -17.14 -15.76 5.70
N THR A 236 -16.67 -16.99 5.90
CA THR A 236 -15.24 -17.30 6.01
C THR A 236 -14.93 -18.70 5.49
#